data_b6dd298490814ac63cc6f6bf531b3aa5
#
_entry.id   b6dd298490814ac63cc6f6bf531b3aa5
#
_cell.length_a   1.000
_cell.length_b   1.000
_cell.length_c   1.000
_cell.angle_alpha   90.00
_cell.angle_beta   90.00
_cell.angle_gamma   90.00
#
_symmetry.space_group_name_H-M   'P 1'
#
loop_
_entity.id
_entity.type
_entity.pdbx_description
1 polymer ?
#
loop_
_entity_poly.entity_id
_entity_poly.type
_entity_poly.pdbx_seq_one_letter_code
_entity_poly.pdbx_strand_id
1 'polypeptide(L)'
;HSVPRLKPEHTLSHLYNSATKGDFSTLLDATLVDIASLNAETFSVTTSGKSKVNIFFPLTTYVTDTQKRDEFAKSLMRNVASFNFEDVFDEKYDFFSRIFEHLLKGFNNAGGGKYAEYYTPRAIAQVMARLLVGDNTDLRGVTCYDPSAGTGTLLMALAHQIGEERCTIFSQDISEKSTEMLR
;
A
#
# COMPACT_ATOMS: atom_id res chain seq x y z
N HIS A 1 6.45 15.89 -3.90
CA HIS A 1 6.16 14.45 -3.99
C HIS A 1 7.17 13.81 -4.93
N SER A 2 7.89 12.80 -4.43
CA SER A 2 8.84 12.03 -5.25
C SER A 2 8.03 11.08 -6.12
N VAL A 3 8.17 11.19 -7.44
CA VAL A 3 7.54 10.27 -8.37
C VAL A 3 8.40 9.01 -8.49
N PRO A 4 7.83 7.79 -8.40
CA PRO A 4 8.56 6.56 -8.61
C PRO A 4 9.24 6.53 -9.99
N ARG A 5 10.50 6.08 -10.00
CA ARG A 5 11.24 5.85 -11.25
C ARG A 5 10.91 4.46 -11.77
N LEU A 6 10.45 4.38 -13.01
CA LEU A 6 10.16 3.14 -13.70
C LEU A 6 10.88 3.09 -15.03
N LYS A 7 11.31 1.89 -15.42
CA LYS A 7 11.82 1.61 -16.76
C LYS A 7 10.68 1.12 -17.66
N PRO A 8 10.81 1.16 -19.00
CA PRO A 8 9.78 0.63 -19.91
C PRO A 8 9.39 -0.82 -19.62
N GLU A 9 10.37 -1.65 -19.26
CA GLU A 9 10.18 -3.06 -18.90
C GLU A 9 9.39 -3.28 -17.59
N HIS A 10 9.27 -2.25 -16.74
CA HIS A 10 8.49 -2.30 -15.49
C HIS A 10 7.00 -2.06 -15.69
N THR A 11 6.59 -1.66 -16.89
CA THR A 11 5.19 -1.34 -17.16
C THR A 11 4.30 -2.57 -17.12
N LEU A 12 3.06 -2.39 -16.66
CA LEU A 12 2.07 -3.47 -16.62
C LEU A 12 1.87 -4.10 -18.00
N SER A 13 1.83 -3.29 -19.07
CA SER A 13 1.69 -3.77 -20.43
C SER A 13 2.86 -4.66 -20.87
N HIS A 14 4.10 -4.30 -20.50
CA HIS A 14 5.27 -5.11 -20.82
C HIS A 14 5.22 -6.46 -20.08
N LEU A 15 4.90 -6.45 -18.80
CA LEU A 15 4.78 -7.65 -17.99
C LEU A 15 3.65 -8.56 -18.47
N TYR A 16 2.49 -7.99 -18.79
CA TYR A 16 1.36 -8.74 -19.33
C TYR A 16 1.71 -9.47 -20.64
N ASN A 17 2.34 -8.77 -21.57
CA ASN A 17 2.79 -9.35 -22.83
C ASN A 17 3.89 -10.41 -22.65
N SER A 18 4.67 -10.29 -21.58
CA SER A 18 5.72 -11.25 -21.24
C SER A 18 5.18 -12.48 -20.50
N ALA A 19 3.97 -12.43 -19.95
CA ALA A 19 3.36 -13.53 -19.20
C ALA A 19 3.07 -14.79 -20.05
N THR A 20 3.10 -14.68 -21.38
CA THR A 20 2.96 -15.81 -22.29
C THR A 20 4.27 -16.61 -22.46
N LYS A 21 5.40 -16.04 -22.06
CA LYS A 21 6.72 -16.68 -22.13
C LYS A 21 6.91 -17.63 -20.94
N GLY A 22 7.76 -18.63 -21.08
CA GLY A 22 8.17 -19.48 -19.95
C GLY A 22 8.92 -18.69 -18.90
N ASP A 23 8.94 -19.21 -17.66
CA ASP A 23 9.66 -18.64 -16.51
C ASP A 23 9.25 -17.18 -16.13
N PHE A 24 7.95 -16.91 -16.26
CA PHE A 24 7.41 -15.60 -15.96
C PHE A 24 7.50 -15.23 -14.46
N SER A 25 7.49 -16.23 -13.58
CA SER A 25 7.65 -16.01 -12.14
C SER A 25 9.00 -15.37 -11.81
N THR A 26 10.07 -15.84 -12.41
CA THR A 26 11.41 -15.26 -12.25
C THR A 26 11.48 -13.83 -12.80
N LEU A 27 10.88 -13.58 -13.95
CA LEU A 27 10.81 -12.25 -14.54
C LEU A 27 10.05 -11.27 -13.65
N LEU A 28 8.88 -11.68 -13.12
CA LEU A 28 8.08 -10.85 -12.22
C LEU A 28 8.84 -10.50 -10.95
N ASP A 29 9.45 -11.49 -10.29
CA ASP A 29 10.21 -11.28 -9.06
C ASP A 29 11.42 -10.37 -9.29
N ALA A 30 12.17 -10.58 -10.38
CA ALA A 30 13.31 -9.73 -10.75
C ALA A 30 12.86 -8.29 -11.01
N THR A 31 11.73 -8.10 -11.69
CA THR A 31 11.17 -6.76 -11.97
C THR A 31 10.79 -6.04 -10.68
N LEU A 32 10.14 -6.71 -9.73
CA LEU A 32 9.77 -6.13 -8.44
C LEU A 32 11.00 -5.68 -7.63
N VAL A 33 12.04 -6.52 -7.62
CA VAL A 33 13.31 -6.20 -6.95
C VAL A 33 14.02 -5.03 -7.63
N ASP A 34 14.00 -4.96 -8.97
CA ASP A 34 14.62 -3.85 -9.70
C ASP A 34 13.88 -2.53 -9.45
N ILE A 35 12.54 -2.54 -9.47
CA ILE A 35 11.72 -1.38 -9.09
C ILE A 35 12.06 -0.91 -7.66
N ALA A 36 12.11 -1.84 -6.71
CA ALA A 36 12.42 -1.52 -5.33
C ALA A 36 13.83 -0.92 -5.18
N SER A 37 14.82 -1.50 -5.85
CA SER A 37 16.21 -1.04 -5.82
C SER A 37 16.37 0.35 -6.45
N LEU A 38 15.71 0.58 -7.58
CA LEU A 38 15.74 1.87 -8.30
C LEU A 38 15.14 3.02 -7.47
N ASN A 39 14.22 2.69 -6.57
CA ASN A 39 13.47 3.64 -5.75
C ASN A 39 13.82 3.57 -4.26
N ALA A 40 14.89 2.87 -3.89
CA ALA A 40 15.25 2.61 -2.50
C ALA A 40 15.51 3.88 -1.68
N GLU A 41 16.00 4.96 -2.30
CA GLU A 41 16.24 6.23 -1.60
C GLU A 41 14.93 6.88 -1.11
N THR A 42 13.86 6.74 -1.89
CA THR A 42 12.58 7.40 -1.63
C THR A 42 11.60 6.51 -0.86
N PHE A 43 11.57 5.21 -1.19
CA PHE A 43 10.54 4.29 -0.71
C PHE A 43 11.07 3.16 0.17
N SER A 44 12.39 3.10 0.49
CA SER A 44 12.86 2.13 1.48
C SER A 44 12.46 2.53 2.89
N VAL A 45 12.19 1.52 3.71
CA VAL A 45 11.89 1.69 5.14
C VAL A 45 13.18 1.50 5.94
N THR A 46 13.46 2.39 6.88
CA THR A 46 14.57 2.21 7.80
C THR A 46 14.04 1.57 9.07
N THR A 47 14.50 0.35 9.36
CA THR A 47 14.14 -0.37 10.59
C THR A 47 14.82 0.23 11.81
N SER A 48 14.35 -0.11 13.01
CA SER A 48 14.95 0.28 14.29
C SER A 48 16.45 -0.06 14.38
N GLY A 49 16.92 -1.06 13.64
CA GLY A 49 18.32 -1.47 13.52
C GLY A 49 19.12 -0.69 12.47
N LYS A 50 18.59 0.42 11.92
CA LYS A 50 19.18 1.24 10.85
C LYS A 50 19.41 0.52 9.50
N SER A 51 18.86 -0.67 9.31
CA SER A 51 18.86 -1.33 8.00
C SER A 51 17.71 -0.81 7.14
N LYS A 52 17.99 -0.63 5.84
CA LYS A 52 16.97 -0.27 4.85
C LYS A 52 16.29 -1.54 4.35
N VAL A 53 14.97 -1.55 4.38
CA VAL A 53 14.14 -2.63 3.84
C VAL A 53 13.43 -2.12 2.59
N ASN A 54 13.49 -2.89 1.52
CA ASN A 54 12.83 -2.56 0.26
C ASN A 54 11.31 -2.78 0.37
N ILE A 55 10.53 -1.97 -0.35
CA ILE A 55 9.07 -2.06 -0.38
C ILE A 55 8.53 -3.27 -1.16
N PHE A 56 9.32 -3.80 -2.09
CA PHE A 56 8.95 -4.98 -2.87
C PHE A 56 9.96 -6.11 -2.66
N PHE A 57 9.42 -7.30 -2.51
CA PHE A 57 10.14 -8.55 -2.41
C PHE A 57 9.69 -9.51 -3.50
N PRO A 58 10.44 -10.57 -3.78
CA PRO A 58 10.01 -11.64 -4.67
C PRO A 58 8.68 -12.25 -4.18
N LEU A 59 7.58 -12.00 -4.91
CA LEU A 59 6.24 -12.44 -4.51
C LEU A 59 6.06 -13.94 -4.68
N THR A 60 6.69 -14.54 -5.71
CA THR A 60 6.47 -15.96 -6.00
C THR A 60 7.12 -16.88 -4.97
N THR A 61 8.04 -16.36 -4.15
CA THR A 61 8.68 -17.12 -3.07
C THR A 61 7.70 -17.53 -1.96
N TYR A 62 6.56 -16.83 -1.83
CA TYR A 62 5.48 -17.21 -0.91
C TYR A 62 4.72 -18.47 -1.37
N VAL A 63 4.86 -18.86 -2.63
CA VAL A 63 4.33 -20.11 -3.15
C VAL A 63 5.35 -21.21 -2.91
N THR A 64 5.05 -22.09 -1.96
CA THR A 64 5.97 -23.18 -1.53
C THR A 64 6.24 -24.17 -2.64
N ASP A 65 5.22 -24.52 -3.44
CA ASP A 65 5.34 -25.38 -4.61
C ASP A 65 5.94 -24.60 -5.78
N THR A 66 7.21 -24.86 -6.06
CA THR A 66 7.96 -24.18 -7.12
C THR A 66 7.36 -24.35 -8.51
N GLN A 67 6.68 -25.48 -8.76
CA GLN A 67 6.05 -25.74 -10.06
C GLN A 67 4.81 -24.87 -10.29
N LYS A 68 4.18 -24.38 -9.21
CA LYS A 68 3.00 -23.52 -9.28
C LYS A 68 3.32 -22.02 -9.29
N ARG A 69 4.58 -21.64 -9.10
CA ARG A 69 4.99 -20.23 -9.07
C ARG A 69 4.67 -19.49 -10.34
N ASP A 70 4.93 -20.12 -11.48
CA ASP A 70 4.70 -19.49 -12.78
C ASP A 70 3.21 -19.31 -13.07
N GLU A 71 2.39 -20.30 -12.72
CA GLU A 71 0.94 -20.19 -12.83
C GLU A 71 0.37 -19.11 -11.91
N PHE A 72 0.85 -19.03 -10.67
CA PHE A 72 0.49 -17.98 -9.73
C PHE A 72 0.83 -16.59 -10.29
N ALA A 73 2.07 -16.40 -10.78
CA ALA A 73 2.52 -15.12 -11.33
C ALA A 73 1.69 -14.69 -12.54
N LYS A 74 1.37 -15.63 -13.44
CA LYS A 74 0.51 -15.39 -14.62
C LYS A 74 -0.92 -15.07 -14.23
N SER A 75 -1.47 -15.75 -13.22
CA SER A 75 -2.81 -15.47 -12.71
C SER A 75 -2.89 -14.10 -12.05
N LEU A 76 -1.91 -13.75 -11.23
CA LEU A 76 -1.80 -12.43 -10.61
C LEU A 76 -1.76 -11.34 -11.68
N MET A 77 -0.90 -11.49 -12.68
CA MET A 77 -0.76 -10.50 -13.76
C MET A 77 -2.05 -10.33 -14.55
N ARG A 78 -2.75 -11.42 -14.88
CA ARG A 78 -4.05 -11.34 -15.58
C ARG A 78 -5.09 -10.60 -14.75
N ASN A 79 -5.17 -10.87 -13.45
CA ASN A 79 -6.12 -10.19 -12.57
C ASN A 79 -5.81 -8.70 -12.45
N VAL A 80 -4.55 -8.33 -12.30
CA VAL A 80 -4.14 -6.91 -12.25
C VAL A 80 -4.42 -6.20 -13.58
N ALA A 81 -4.11 -6.84 -14.71
CA ALA A 81 -4.33 -6.27 -16.04
C ALA A 81 -5.81 -6.15 -16.42
N SER A 82 -6.68 -6.98 -15.84
CA SER A 82 -8.14 -6.88 -16.07
C SER A 82 -8.81 -5.77 -15.25
N PHE A 83 -8.09 -5.18 -14.31
CA PHE A 83 -8.63 -4.15 -13.44
C PHE A 83 -8.57 -2.77 -14.12
N ASN A 84 -9.69 -2.03 -14.11
CA ASN A 84 -9.71 -0.66 -14.58
C ASN A 84 -9.20 0.29 -13.49
N PHE A 85 -8.01 0.84 -13.68
CA PHE A 85 -7.40 1.78 -12.74
C PHE A 85 -7.89 3.23 -12.95
N GLU A 86 -8.51 3.57 -14.07
CA GLU A 86 -8.94 4.94 -14.36
C GLU A 86 -10.00 5.40 -13.34
N ASP A 87 -11.00 4.57 -13.08
CA ASP A 87 -12.07 4.87 -12.10
C ASP A 87 -11.53 5.04 -10.67
N VAL A 88 -10.33 4.55 -10.43
CA VAL A 88 -9.66 4.52 -9.14
C VAL A 88 -8.87 5.78 -8.87
N PHE A 89 -8.22 6.33 -9.88
CA PHE A 89 -7.45 7.56 -9.74
C PHE A 89 -8.32 8.77 -9.46
N ASP A 90 -9.58 8.74 -9.85
CA ASP A 90 -10.57 9.78 -9.53
C ASP A 90 -11.02 9.73 -8.06
N GLU A 91 -11.00 8.55 -7.42
CA GLU A 91 -11.38 8.36 -6.01
C GLU A 91 -10.22 8.61 -5.01
N LYS A 92 -9.01 8.90 -5.49
CA LYS A 92 -7.81 9.22 -4.68
C LYS A 92 -7.56 8.25 -3.51
N TYR A 93 -7.48 8.80 -2.30
CA TYR A 93 -7.25 8.10 -1.04
C TYR A 93 -8.23 6.93 -0.75
N ASP A 94 -9.46 7.00 -1.24
CA ASP A 94 -10.52 6.03 -0.98
C ASP A 94 -10.22 4.62 -1.50
N PHE A 95 -9.48 4.51 -2.56
CA PHE A 95 -9.23 3.24 -3.23
C PHE A 95 -8.37 2.28 -2.40
N PHE A 96 -7.24 2.73 -1.90
CA PHE A 96 -6.35 1.88 -1.10
C PHE A 96 -7.02 1.43 0.20
N SER A 97 -7.79 2.31 0.83
CA SER A 97 -8.58 1.97 2.00
C SER A 97 -9.62 0.88 1.71
N ARG A 98 -10.31 0.94 0.57
CA ARG A 98 -11.30 -0.07 0.15
C ARG A 98 -10.66 -1.42 -0.17
N ILE A 99 -9.52 -1.43 -0.88
CA ILE A 99 -8.78 -2.68 -1.12
C ILE A 99 -8.36 -3.28 0.22
N PHE A 100 -7.79 -2.48 1.10
CA PHE A 100 -7.33 -2.94 2.39
C PHE A 100 -8.48 -3.52 3.23
N GLU A 101 -9.62 -2.84 3.30
CA GLU A 101 -10.82 -3.37 3.94
C GLU A 101 -11.28 -4.71 3.33
N HIS A 102 -11.25 -4.81 2.02
CA HIS A 102 -11.64 -6.04 1.32
C HIS A 102 -10.70 -7.21 1.66
N LEU A 103 -9.40 -6.95 1.65
CA LEU A 103 -8.38 -7.93 2.03
C LEU A 103 -8.54 -8.36 3.49
N LEU A 104 -8.75 -7.42 4.42
CA LEU A 104 -8.97 -7.74 5.83
C LEU A 104 -10.22 -8.59 6.05
N LYS A 105 -11.33 -8.26 5.36
CA LYS A 105 -12.56 -9.09 5.42
C LYS A 105 -12.30 -10.50 4.93
N GLY A 106 -11.53 -10.66 3.84
CA GLY A 106 -11.12 -11.95 3.32
C GLY A 106 -10.28 -12.75 4.32
N PHE A 107 -9.30 -12.13 4.95
CA PHE A 107 -8.44 -12.75 5.98
C PHE A 107 -9.23 -13.15 7.24
N ASN A 108 -10.15 -12.31 7.71
CA ASN A 108 -10.97 -12.60 8.87
C ASN A 108 -11.90 -13.80 8.63
N ASN A 109 -12.47 -13.91 7.43
CA ASN A 109 -13.32 -15.05 7.05
C ASN A 109 -12.52 -16.35 6.92
N ALA A 110 -11.22 -16.29 6.64
CA ALA A 110 -10.34 -17.45 6.53
C ALA A 110 -9.79 -17.98 7.87
N GLY A 111 -10.30 -17.49 9.02
CA GLY A 111 -9.97 -18.03 10.35
C GLY A 111 -8.88 -17.28 11.13
N GLY A 112 -8.51 -16.09 10.71
CA GLY A 112 -7.46 -15.29 11.32
C GLY A 112 -7.93 -14.11 12.17
N GLY A 113 -8.91 -14.25 13.03
CA GLY A 113 -9.53 -13.15 13.81
C GLY A 113 -8.58 -12.20 14.58
N LYS A 114 -7.27 -12.45 14.56
CA LYS A 114 -6.24 -11.59 15.15
C LYS A 114 -5.90 -10.32 14.32
N TYR A 115 -6.28 -10.25 13.07
CA TYR A 115 -5.92 -9.11 12.21
C TYR A 115 -6.94 -7.98 12.25
N ALA A 116 -8.15 -8.22 12.74
CA ALA A 116 -9.18 -7.19 12.93
C ALA A 116 -8.82 -6.18 14.03
N GLU A 117 -7.90 -6.54 14.92
CA GLU A 117 -7.49 -5.70 16.05
C GLU A 117 -6.73 -4.42 15.63
N TYR A 118 -6.28 -4.34 14.39
CA TYR A 118 -5.40 -3.25 13.90
C TYR A 118 -6.08 -2.30 12.91
N TYR A 119 -7.37 -2.48 12.67
CA TYR A 119 -8.05 -1.70 11.64
C TYR A 119 -9.16 -0.83 12.21
N THR A 120 -9.05 0.48 11.99
CA THR A 120 -10.12 1.42 12.30
C THR A 120 -11.07 1.52 11.11
N PRO A 121 -12.37 1.19 11.26
CA PRO A 121 -13.33 1.32 10.18
C PRO A 121 -13.34 2.75 9.62
N ARG A 122 -13.28 2.88 8.30
CA ARG A 122 -13.21 4.17 7.61
C ARG A 122 -14.32 5.14 8.01
N ALA A 123 -15.55 4.66 8.13
CA ALA A 123 -16.67 5.49 8.54
C ALA A 123 -16.43 6.15 9.90
N ILE A 124 -15.82 5.42 10.85
CA ILE A 124 -15.45 5.95 12.16
C ILE A 124 -14.33 6.98 12.01
N ALA A 125 -13.29 6.67 11.23
CA ALA A 125 -12.19 7.60 10.99
C ALA A 125 -12.68 8.92 10.35
N GLN A 126 -13.59 8.85 9.39
CA GLN A 126 -14.20 10.02 8.77
C GLN A 126 -15.03 10.85 9.75
N VAL A 127 -15.83 10.20 10.62
CA VAL A 127 -16.59 10.92 11.65
C VAL A 127 -15.64 11.62 12.63
N MET A 128 -14.59 10.93 13.09
CA MET A 128 -13.59 11.51 13.98
C MET A 128 -12.86 12.68 13.32
N ALA A 129 -12.44 12.54 12.06
CA ALA A 129 -11.79 13.61 11.31
C ALA A 129 -12.69 14.85 11.19
N ARG A 130 -13.97 14.68 10.88
CA ARG A 130 -14.94 15.76 10.80
C ARG A 130 -15.16 16.44 12.14
N LEU A 131 -15.24 15.68 13.24
CA LEU A 131 -15.37 16.23 14.58
C LEU A 131 -14.14 17.04 15.00
N LEU A 132 -12.93 16.57 14.67
CA LEU A 132 -11.68 17.26 14.99
C LEU A 132 -11.51 18.56 14.20
N VAL A 133 -11.88 18.56 12.93
CA VAL A 133 -11.78 19.74 12.05
C VAL A 133 -12.92 20.72 12.34
N GLY A 134 -14.12 20.20 12.65
CA GLY A 134 -15.32 21.01 12.87
C GLY A 134 -15.63 21.86 11.64
N ASP A 135 -16.09 23.09 11.88
CA ASP A 135 -16.43 24.07 10.83
C ASP A 135 -15.22 24.88 10.32
N ASN A 136 -14.00 24.53 10.74
CA ASN A 136 -12.79 25.22 10.36
C ASN A 136 -12.36 24.84 8.93
N THR A 137 -12.80 25.59 7.95
CA THR A 137 -12.51 25.34 6.52
C THR A 137 -11.17 25.88 6.05
N ASP A 138 -10.49 26.72 6.83
CA ASP A 138 -9.23 27.39 6.44
C ASP A 138 -8.03 26.99 7.31
N LEU A 139 -8.01 25.74 7.76
CA LEU A 139 -6.84 25.19 8.48
C LEU A 139 -5.65 25.12 7.55
N ARG A 140 -4.49 25.67 8.01
CA ARG A 140 -3.21 25.63 7.27
C ARG A 140 -2.05 25.44 8.22
N GLY A 141 -1.03 24.71 7.77
CA GLY A 141 0.17 24.45 8.58
C GLY A 141 -0.11 23.63 9.84
N VAL A 142 -1.15 22.80 9.79
CA VAL A 142 -1.55 21.96 10.92
C VAL A 142 -0.63 20.76 11.02
N THR A 143 -0.21 20.44 12.25
CA THR A 143 0.51 19.20 12.53
C THR A 143 -0.43 18.17 13.10
N CYS A 144 -0.53 17.01 12.45
CA CYS A 144 -1.31 15.88 12.90
C CYS A 144 -0.37 14.78 13.42
N TYR A 145 -0.63 14.26 14.60
CA TYR A 145 0.18 13.21 15.19
C TYR A 145 -0.70 12.11 15.78
N ASP A 146 -0.33 10.86 15.47
CA ASP A 146 -0.94 9.67 16.05
C ASP A 146 0.17 8.76 16.63
N PRO A 147 0.22 8.55 17.95
CA PRO A 147 1.21 7.70 18.59
C PRO A 147 0.93 6.20 18.43
N SER A 148 -0.21 5.82 17.89
CA SER A 148 -0.65 4.43 17.68
C SER A 148 -1.37 4.29 16.35
N ALA A 149 -0.72 4.75 15.29
CA ALA A 149 -1.34 5.01 14.01
C ALA A 149 -1.88 3.77 13.29
N GLY A 150 -1.41 2.57 13.66
CA GLY A 150 -1.79 1.34 12.99
C GLY A 150 -1.50 1.41 11.50
N THR A 151 -2.52 1.28 10.69
CA THR A 151 -2.45 1.44 9.22
C THR A 151 -2.60 2.89 8.74
N GLY A 152 -2.67 3.85 9.66
CA GLY A 152 -2.78 5.27 9.34
C GLY A 152 -4.16 5.74 8.89
N THR A 153 -5.18 4.90 8.98
CA THR A 153 -6.54 5.21 8.49
C THR A 153 -7.09 6.49 9.08
N LEU A 154 -6.88 6.73 10.37
CA LEU A 154 -7.35 7.95 11.04
C LEU A 154 -6.60 9.20 10.58
N LEU A 155 -5.27 9.12 10.49
CA LEU A 155 -4.43 10.22 10.02
C LEU A 155 -4.74 10.59 8.56
N MET A 156 -4.94 9.60 7.70
CA MET A 156 -5.28 9.84 6.30
C MET A 156 -6.67 10.47 6.15
N ALA A 157 -7.65 10.03 6.94
CA ALA A 157 -8.97 10.65 6.97
C ALA A 157 -8.91 12.12 7.43
N LEU A 158 -8.06 12.39 8.43
CA LEU A 158 -7.85 13.75 8.94
C LEU A 158 -7.14 14.64 7.91
N ALA A 159 -6.07 14.14 7.29
CA ALA A 159 -5.34 14.85 6.23
C ALA A 159 -6.25 15.18 5.04
N HIS A 160 -7.08 14.23 4.62
CA HIS A 160 -8.05 14.46 3.57
C HIS A 160 -9.08 15.53 3.94
N GLN A 161 -9.56 15.53 5.19
CA GLN A 161 -10.53 16.54 5.66
C GLN A 161 -9.94 17.95 5.77
N ILE A 162 -8.67 18.09 6.16
CA ILE A 162 -7.95 19.37 6.24
C ILE A 162 -7.50 19.85 4.86
N GLY A 163 -7.12 18.92 4.00
CA GLY A 163 -6.39 19.11 2.75
C GLY A 163 -4.94 18.68 2.90
N GLU A 164 -4.52 17.71 2.11
CA GLU A 164 -3.21 17.03 2.21
C GLU A 164 -2.02 18.00 2.13
N GLU A 165 -2.17 19.08 1.36
CA GLU A 165 -1.13 20.12 1.22
C GLU A 165 -1.11 21.13 2.38
N ARG A 166 -2.09 21.06 3.29
CA ARG A 166 -2.28 22.03 4.39
C ARG A 166 -1.85 21.48 5.74
N CYS A 167 -1.47 20.21 5.81
CA CYS A 167 -1.06 19.57 7.05
C CYS A 167 0.24 18.78 6.88
N THR A 168 0.90 18.55 8.02
CA THR A 168 2.06 17.65 8.14
C THR A 168 1.66 16.51 9.06
N ILE A 169 1.93 15.28 8.62
CA ILE A 169 1.57 14.07 9.37
C ILE A 169 2.82 13.50 10.05
N PHE A 170 2.68 13.18 11.32
CA PHE A 170 3.61 12.37 12.08
C PHE A 170 2.86 11.15 12.61
N SER A 171 3.47 10.00 12.45
CA SER A 171 2.91 8.72 12.90
C SER A 171 3.92 7.91 13.67
N GLN A 172 3.44 7.16 14.62
CA GLN A 172 4.21 6.18 15.37
C GLN A 172 3.35 4.93 15.57
N ASP A 173 3.97 3.76 15.52
CA ASP A 173 3.34 2.49 15.90
C ASP A 173 4.39 1.55 16.46
N ILE A 174 3.97 0.66 17.37
CA ILE A 174 4.83 -0.37 17.93
C ILE A 174 5.05 -1.53 16.96
N SER A 175 4.12 -1.73 16.03
CA SER A 175 4.19 -2.77 15.02
C SER A 175 5.05 -2.33 13.83
N GLU A 176 6.12 -3.06 13.56
CA GLU A 176 6.94 -2.83 12.37
C GLU A 176 6.13 -2.94 11.08
N LYS A 177 5.20 -3.92 11.01
CA LYS A 177 4.30 -4.09 9.85
C LYS A 177 3.39 -2.89 9.62
N SER A 178 2.84 -2.32 10.69
CA SER A 178 2.02 -1.11 10.59
C SER A 178 2.85 0.08 10.11
N THR A 179 4.08 0.22 10.62
CA THR A 179 5.00 1.29 10.22
C THR A 179 5.42 1.18 8.76
N GLU A 180 5.53 -0.03 8.21
CA GLU A 180 5.80 -0.25 6.78
C GLU A 180 4.63 0.19 5.89
N MET A 181 3.39 0.06 6.36
CA MET A 181 2.19 0.48 5.62
C MET A 181 1.95 1.99 5.64
N LEU A 182 2.52 2.71 6.61
CA LEU A 182 2.35 4.16 6.81
C LEU A 182 3.22 5.03 5.91
N ARG A 183 4.04 4.46 5.07
CA ARG A 183 4.99 5.16 4.17
C ARG A 183 4.60 5.05 2.73
#